data_368f03634fe82fee36ee75318647125e
#
_entry.id   368f03634fe82fee36ee75318647125e
#
_cell.length_a   1.000
_cell.length_b   1.000
_cell.length_c   1.000
_cell.angle_alpha   90.00
_cell.angle_beta   90.00
_cell.angle_gamma   90.00
#
_symmetry.space_group_name_H-M   'P 1'
#
loop_
_entity.id
_entity.type
_entity.pdbx_description
1 polymer ?
#
loop_
_entity_poly.entity_id
_entity_poly.type
_entity_poly.pdbx_seq_one_letter_code
_entity_poly.pdbx_strand_id
1 'polypeptide(L)'
;MLIVQDQTWNRVTINRAEKKSTRYYMDEFHLLLKEEQTAAYSVEIWKRFRKWGGIPTAITQNVKDLLASREVENIFENSDFVLMLNQAQGDRTILAKQLNISPQQMKYVTHTEAGEGLIFYGNVVLPFVDRFPKDTELYRVMTTKPEEVSESGM
;
A
#
# COMPACT_ATOMS: atom_id res chain seq x y z
N MET A 1 -12.08 -4.16 -14.76
CA MET A 1 -10.84 -4.21 -13.95
C MET A 1 -9.71 -4.94 -14.67
N LEU A 2 -9.91 -6.13 -15.20
CA LEU A 2 -8.90 -6.89 -15.97
C LEU A 2 -8.27 -6.09 -17.13
N ILE A 3 -9.05 -5.27 -17.83
CA ILE A 3 -8.55 -4.41 -18.93
C ILE A 3 -7.46 -3.45 -18.46
N VAL A 4 -7.64 -2.81 -17.30
CA VAL A 4 -6.65 -1.87 -16.73
C VAL A 4 -5.38 -2.62 -16.36
N GLN A 5 -5.50 -3.80 -15.79
CA GLN A 5 -4.35 -4.62 -15.42
C GLN A 5 -3.58 -5.11 -16.66
N ASP A 6 -4.28 -5.47 -17.71
CA ASP A 6 -3.67 -5.86 -18.99
C ASP A 6 -2.93 -4.68 -19.66
N GLN A 7 -3.54 -3.50 -19.67
CA GLN A 7 -2.88 -2.27 -20.14
C GLN A 7 -1.63 -1.94 -19.32
N THR A 8 -1.71 -2.11 -18.00
CA THR A 8 -0.55 -1.89 -17.10
C THR A 8 0.56 -2.88 -17.42
N TRP A 9 0.23 -4.15 -17.63
CA TRP A 9 1.19 -5.17 -18.02
C TRP A 9 1.86 -4.85 -19.36
N ASN A 10 1.09 -4.43 -20.35
CA ASN A 10 1.64 -3.97 -21.63
C ASN A 10 2.61 -2.80 -21.45
N ARG A 11 2.28 -1.83 -20.61
CA ARG A 11 3.18 -0.71 -20.28
C ARG A 11 4.47 -1.18 -19.61
N VAL A 12 4.41 -2.13 -18.69
CA VAL A 12 5.59 -2.73 -18.06
C VAL A 12 6.51 -3.37 -19.11
N THR A 13 5.92 -4.09 -20.08
CA THR A 13 6.66 -4.75 -21.15
C THR A 13 7.40 -3.73 -22.04
N ILE A 14 6.71 -2.65 -22.44
CA ILE A 14 7.29 -1.57 -23.24
C ILE A 14 8.42 -0.88 -22.47
N ASN A 15 8.16 -0.47 -21.24
CA ASN A 15 9.14 0.23 -20.41
C ASN A 15 10.39 -0.63 -20.15
N ARG A 16 10.21 -1.94 -19.97
CA ARG A 16 11.34 -2.86 -19.83
C ARG A 16 12.26 -2.85 -21.06
N ALA A 17 11.69 -2.86 -22.26
CA ALA A 17 12.46 -2.78 -23.50
C ALA A 17 13.27 -1.47 -23.59
N GLU A 18 12.75 -0.39 -23.00
CA GLU A 18 13.41 0.91 -22.90
C GLU A 18 14.31 1.04 -21.65
N LYS A 19 14.51 -0.04 -20.86
CA LYS A 19 15.27 -0.06 -19.59
C LYS A 19 14.71 0.91 -18.53
N LYS A 20 13.40 1.13 -18.53
CA LYS A 20 12.66 1.95 -17.56
C LYS A 20 11.91 1.07 -16.57
N SER A 21 11.84 1.50 -15.31
CA SER A 21 10.94 0.90 -14.31
C SER A 21 9.51 1.41 -14.47
N THR A 22 8.53 0.60 -14.05
CA THR A 22 7.12 1.01 -14.01
C THR A 22 6.63 0.91 -12.57
N ARG A 23 6.12 2.01 -12.02
CA ARG A 23 5.45 2.03 -10.72
C ARG A 23 3.95 1.96 -10.94
N TYR A 24 3.29 1.05 -10.25
CA TYR A 24 1.86 0.84 -10.35
C TYR A 24 1.22 0.91 -8.95
N TYR A 25 0.45 1.95 -8.72
CA TYR A 25 -0.24 2.18 -7.45
C TYR A 25 -1.69 1.74 -7.58
N MET A 26 -2.15 0.93 -6.63
CA MET A 26 -3.51 0.40 -6.56
C MET A 26 -4.11 0.83 -5.24
N ASP A 27 -4.95 1.86 -5.29
CA ASP A 27 -5.71 2.30 -4.14
C ASP A 27 -6.93 1.40 -3.92
N GLU A 28 -7.38 1.31 -2.66
CA GLU A 28 -8.46 0.42 -2.20
C GLU A 28 -8.28 -1.03 -2.70
N PHE A 29 -7.05 -1.51 -2.61
CA PHE A 29 -6.63 -2.80 -3.18
C PHE A 29 -7.50 -3.98 -2.75
N HIS A 30 -8.08 -3.94 -1.54
CA HIS A 30 -8.99 -4.97 -1.05
C HIS A 30 -10.21 -5.21 -1.96
N LEU A 31 -10.62 -4.20 -2.76
CA LEU A 31 -11.71 -4.35 -3.71
C LEU A 31 -11.37 -5.30 -4.86
N LEU A 32 -10.09 -5.41 -5.22
CA LEU A 32 -9.61 -6.34 -6.26
C LEU A 32 -9.63 -7.81 -5.80
N LEU A 33 -9.65 -8.02 -4.49
CA LEU A 33 -9.58 -9.35 -3.90
C LEU A 33 -10.97 -9.97 -3.67
N LYS A 34 -12.05 -9.21 -3.88
CA LYS A 34 -13.43 -9.70 -3.71
C LYS A 34 -13.82 -10.77 -4.73
N GLU A 35 -13.27 -10.67 -5.92
CA GLU A 35 -13.53 -11.60 -7.02
C GLU A 35 -12.33 -12.53 -7.21
N GLU A 36 -12.54 -13.82 -7.17
CA GLU A 36 -11.48 -14.84 -7.24
C GLU A 36 -10.56 -14.66 -8.45
N GLN A 37 -11.12 -14.34 -9.61
CA GLN A 37 -10.32 -14.12 -10.84
C GLN A 37 -9.42 -12.90 -10.73
N THR A 38 -9.91 -11.79 -10.17
CA THR A 38 -9.10 -10.58 -10.01
C THR A 38 -8.06 -10.74 -8.90
N ALA A 39 -8.37 -11.48 -7.86
CA ALA A 39 -7.44 -11.83 -6.79
C ALA A 39 -6.27 -12.66 -7.34
N ALA A 40 -6.56 -13.76 -8.00
CA ALA A 40 -5.54 -14.64 -8.59
C ALA A 40 -4.65 -13.89 -9.60
N TYR A 41 -5.25 -13.06 -10.46
CA TYR A 41 -4.51 -12.25 -11.42
C TYR A 41 -3.63 -11.20 -10.75
N SER A 42 -4.10 -10.57 -9.66
CA SER A 42 -3.32 -9.60 -8.90
C SER A 42 -2.07 -10.23 -8.29
N VAL A 43 -2.18 -11.43 -7.73
CA VAL A 43 -1.03 -12.19 -7.21
C VAL A 43 -0.05 -12.54 -8.32
N GLU A 44 -0.54 -12.96 -9.49
CA GLU A 44 0.32 -13.27 -10.63
C GLU A 44 1.08 -12.04 -11.11
N ILE A 45 0.40 -10.90 -11.25
CA ILE A 45 1.04 -9.62 -11.59
C ILE A 45 2.11 -9.27 -10.57
N TRP A 46 1.82 -9.39 -9.27
CA TRP A 46 2.77 -9.09 -8.21
C TRP A 46 4.08 -9.84 -8.37
N LYS A 47 3.99 -11.15 -8.56
CA LYS A 47 5.15 -12.02 -8.78
C LYS A 47 5.91 -11.71 -10.09
N ARG A 48 5.18 -11.37 -11.15
CA ARG A 48 5.78 -11.09 -12.46
C ARG A 48 6.43 -9.72 -12.53
N PHE A 49 5.84 -8.70 -11.92
CA PHE A 49 6.34 -7.31 -11.97
C PHE A 49 7.79 -7.23 -11.50
N ARG A 50 8.13 -7.90 -10.41
CA ARG A 50 9.49 -7.94 -9.88
C ARG A 50 10.53 -8.33 -10.93
N LYS A 51 10.23 -9.36 -11.75
CA LYS A 51 11.14 -9.83 -12.81
C LYS A 51 11.21 -8.89 -14.01
N TRP A 52 10.22 -8.02 -14.16
CA TRP A 52 10.05 -7.17 -15.34
C TRP A 52 10.30 -5.69 -15.08
N GLY A 53 10.87 -5.34 -13.94
CA GLY A 53 11.15 -3.95 -13.57
C GLY A 53 9.89 -3.16 -13.17
N GLY A 54 8.80 -3.86 -12.85
CA GLY A 54 7.60 -3.28 -12.27
C GLY A 54 7.68 -3.23 -10.75
N ILE A 55 7.11 -2.19 -10.16
CA ILE A 55 7.01 -1.98 -8.73
C ILE A 55 5.53 -1.79 -8.40
N PRO A 56 4.81 -2.88 -8.05
CA PRO A 56 3.42 -2.78 -7.64
C PRO A 56 3.35 -2.27 -6.20
N THR A 57 2.39 -1.38 -5.93
CA THR A 57 2.11 -0.85 -4.60
C THR A 57 0.62 -0.95 -4.33
N ALA A 58 0.24 -1.75 -3.35
CA ALA A 58 -1.14 -1.85 -2.88
C ALA A 58 -1.36 -0.90 -1.71
N ILE A 59 -2.44 -0.14 -1.76
CA ILE A 59 -2.87 0.78 -0.70
C ILE A 59 -4.26 0.33 -0.26
N THR A 60 -4.47 0.21 1.05
CA THR A 60 -5.77 -0.15 1.60
C THR A 60 -5.94 0.38 3.01
N GLN A 61 -7.17 0.73 3.35
CA GLN A 61 -7.60 1.08 4.70
C GLN A 61 -8.28 -0.11 5.39
N ASN A 62 -8.76 -1.10 4.61
CA ASN A 62 -9.49 -2.25 5.13
C ASN A 62 -8.57 -3.47 5.21
N VAL A 63 -7.84 -3.56 6.31
CA VAL A 63 -6.89 -4.65 6.54
C VAL A 63 -7.59 -5.98 6.80
N LYS A 64 -8.74 -5.97 7.47
CA LYS A 64 -9.48 -7.18 7.78
C LYS A 64 -9.94 -7.93 6.52
N ASP A 65 -10.52 -7.20 5.56
CA ASP A 65 -10.94 -7.79 4.28
C ASP A 65 -9.73 -8.23 3.46
N LEU A 66 -8.64 -7.46 3.52
CA LEU A 66 -7.39 -7.81 2.88
C LEU A 66 -6.87 -9.15 3.38
N LEU A 67 -6.73 -9.33 4.69
CA LEU A 67 -6.17 -10.54 5.31
C LEU A 67 -7.13 -11.74 5.32
N ALA A 68 -8.39 -11.56 4.96
CA ALA A 68 -9.33 -12.65 4.75
C ALA A 68 -9.06 -13.44 3.46
N SER A 69 -8.34 -12.87 2.51
CA SER A 69 -7.96 -13.52 1.26
C SER A 69 -6.64 -14.28 1.42
N ARG A 70 -6.65 -15.56 1.05
CA ARG A 70 -5.45 -16.42 1.05
C ARG A 70 -4.36 -15.90 0.08
N GLU A 71 -4.77 -15.22 -0.96
CA GLU A 71 -3.87 -14.62 -1.95
C GLU A 71 -3.02 -13.51 -1.35
N VAL A 72 -3.50 -12.85 -0.30
CA VAL A 72 -2.78 -11.76 0.38
C VAL A 72 -1.52 -12.25 1.09
N GLU A 73 -1.53 -13.44 1.68
CA GLU A 73 -0.31 -14.00 2.27
C GLU A 73 0.82 -14.02 1.25
N ASN A 74 0.52 -14.45 0.02
CA ASN A 74 1.49 -14.43 -1.07
C ASN A 74 1.99 -13.01 -1.42
N ILE A 75 1.14 -12.00 -1.33
CA ILE A 75 1.51 -10.61 -1.61
C ILE A 75 2.44 -10.09 -0.51
N PHE A 76 2.12 -10.32 0.76
CA PHE A 76 2.99 -9.96 1.88
C PHE A 76 4.36 -10.63 1.81
N GLU A 77 4.40 -11.95 1.57
CA GLU A 77 5.64 -12.70 1.44
C GLU A 77 6.52 -12.24 0.27
N ASN A 78 5.90 -11.69 -0.78
CA ASN A 78 6.61 -11.16 -1.94
C ASN A 78 6.77 -9.62 -1.92
N SER A 79 6.42 -8.97 -0.82
CA SER A 79 6.59 -7.53 -0.63
C SER A 79 7.87 -7.26 0.15
N ASP A 80 8.83 -6.59 -0.48
CA ASP A 80 10.09 -6.21 0.17
C ASP A 80 9.89 -5.02 1.13
N PHE A 81 8.77 -4.31 1.01
CA PHE A 81 8.50 -3.08 1.73
C PHE A 81 7.03 -3.00 2.14
N VAL A 82 6.76 -2.79 3.44
CA VAL A 82 5.41 -2.52 3.95
C VAL A 82 5.43 -1.26 4.80
N LEU A 83 4.55 -0.32 4.49
CA LEU A 83 4.32 0.90 5.26
C LEU A 83 3.02 0.75 6.04
N MET A 84 3.10 0.77 7.37
CA MET A 84 1.95 0.65 8.24
C MET A 84 1.74 1.97 8.99
N LEU A 85 0.65 2.64 8.68
CA LEU A 85 0.21 3.84 9.38
C LEU A 85 -0.69 3.47 10.59
N ASN A 86 -1.35 4.45 11.19
CA ASN A 86 -2.25 4.25 12.33
C ASN A 86 -3.35 3.23 12.00
N GLN A 87 -3.56 2.26 12.87
CA GLN A 87 -4.46 1.13 12.66
C GLN A 87 -5.66 1.15 13.61
N ALA A 88 -6.82 0.75 13.10
CA ALA A 88 -8.01 0.56 13.91
C ALA A 88 -7.82 -0.57 14.95
N GLN A 89 -8.50 -0.48 16.09
CA GLN A 89 -8.32 -1.43 17.18
C GLN A 89 -8.59 -2.89 16.79
N GLY A 90 -9.58 -3.13 15.92
CA GLY A 90 -9.94 -4.48 15.48
C GLY A 90 -8.88 -5.16 14.61
N ASP A 91 -8.07 -4.39 13.91
CA ASP A 91 -7.07 -4.92 12.96
C ASP A 91 -5.71 -5.21 13.61
N ARG A 92 -5.44 -4.58 14.75
CA ARG A 92 -4.14 -4.63 15.43
C ARG A 92 -3.70 -6.05 15.79
N THR A 93 -4.59 -6.85 16.33
CA THR A 93 -4.28 -8.23 16.76
C THR A 93 -3.95 -9.11 15.56
N ILE A 94 -4.68 -8.95 14.47
CA ILE A 94 -4.47 -9.72 13.24
C ILE A 94 -3.13 -9.32 12.61
N LEU A 95 -2.89 -8.02 12.48
CA LEU A 95 -1.63 -7.49 11.93
C LEU A 95 -0.42 -7.86 12.78
N ALA A 96 -0.54 -7.77 14.10
CA ALA A 96 0.54 -8.14 15.02
C ALA A 96 0.98 -9.59 14.81
N LYS A 97 0.01 -10.49 14.63
CA LYS A 97 0.28 -11.89 14.36
C LYS A 97 0.87 -12.11 12.96
N GLN A 98 0.28 -11.52 11.92
CA GLN A 98 0.69 -11.72 10.53
C GLN A 98 2.08 -11.17 10.25
N LEU A 99 2.41 -10.01 10.81
CA LEU A 99 3.69 -9.33 10.58
C LEU A 99 4.69 -9.53 11.73
N ASN A 100 4.37 -10.39 12.70
CA ASN A 100 5.20 -10.68 13.85
C ASN A 100 5.65 -9.42 14.62
N ILE A 101 4.71 -8.49 14.85
CA ILE A 101 4.97 -7.20 15.50
C ILE A 101 4.90 -7.37 17.01
N SER A 102 5.94 -6.92 17.71
CA SER A 102 5.96 -6.92 19.17
C SER A 102 4.98 -5.90 19.78
N PRO A 103 4.53 -6.09 21.03
CA PRO A 103 3.67 -5.11 21.72
C PRO A 103 4.27 -3.71 21.80
N GLN A 104 5.61 -3.60 21.88
CA GLN A 104 6.32 -2.33 21.89
C GLN A 104 6.23 -1.63 20.54
N GLN A 105 6.43 -2.36 19.45
CA GLN A 105 6.31 -1.81 18.09
C GLN A 105 4.87 -1.42 17.76
N MET A 106 3.87 -2.17 18.23
CA MET A 106 2.46 -1.83 18.03
C MET A 106 2.06 -0.43 18.53
N LYS A 107 2.79 0.13 19.51
CA LYS A 107 2.53 1.49 20.01
C LYS A 107 2.69 2.55 18.92
N TYR A 108 3.58 2.32 17.95
CA TYR A 108 3.83 3.24 16.85
C TYR A 108 2.75 3.23 15.74
N VAL A 109 1.71 2.41 15.88
CA VAL A 109 0.59 2.33 14.94
C VAL A 109 -0.78 2.35 15.64
N THR A 110 -0.81 2.71 16.94
CA THR A 110 -2.05 2.66 17.72
C THR A 110 -2.59 4.01 18.16
N HIS A 111 -1.73 4.99 18.36
CA HIS A 111 -2.08 6.34 18.83
C HIS A 111 -1.14 7.37 18.19
N THR A 112 -0.88 7.21 16.94
CA THR A 112 0.04 8.04 16.18
C THR A 112 -0.71 9.11 15.39
N GLU A 113 -0.03 10.20 15.12
CA GLU A 113 -0.52 11.28 14.28
C GLU A 113 -0.36 10.90 12.79
N ALA A 114 -0.89 11.75 11.92
CA ALA A 114 -0.72 11.60 10.47
C ALA A 114 0.77 11.67 10.11
N GLY A 115 1.23 10.74 9.27
CA GLY A 115 2.63 10.65 8.84
C GLY A 115 3.52 9.87 9.80
N GLU A 116 2.97 9.19 10.78
CA GLU A 116 3.72 8.34 11.71
C GLU A 116 3.32 6.87 11.56
N GLY A 117 4.26 5.96 11.79
CA GLY A 117 3.98 4.54 11.67
C GLY A 117 5.20 3.64 11.75
N LEU A 118 5.08 2.46 11.16
CA LEU A 118 6.14 1.46 11.03
C LEU A 118 6.48 1.22 9.56
N ILE A 119 7.77 1.12 9.28
CA ILE A 119 8.31 0.65 8.02
C ILE A 119 8.89 -0.75 8.22
N PHE A 120 8.49 -1.67 7.36
CA PHE A 120 9.08 -2.99 7.24
C PHE A 120 9.91 -3.01 5.96
N TYR A 121 11.15 -3.44 6.08
CA TYR A 121 12.05 -3.66 4.95
C TYR A 121 12.85 -4.95 5.19
N GLY A 122 12.50 -5.99 4.48
CA GLY A 122 12.99 -7.34 4.78
C GLY A 122 12.66 -7.71 6.23
N ASN A 123 13.69 -8.04 7.02
CA ASN A 123 13.54 -8.41 8.44
C ASN A 123 13.64 -7.22 9.42
N VAL A 124 13.76 -6.00 8.90
CA VAL A 124 13.91 -4.81 9.73
C VAL A 124 12.58 -4.11 9.89
N VAL A 125 12.21 -3.78 11.13
CA VAL A 125 11.01 -3.02 11.47
C VAL A 125 11.42 -1.76 12.21
N LEU A 126 11.17 -0.61 11.61
CA LEU A 126 11.56 0.71 12.15
C LEU A 126 10.35 1.62 12.32
N PRO A 127 10.23 2.36 13.43
CA PRO A 127 9.30 3.46 13.50
C PRO A 127 9.78 4.61 12.59
N PHE A 128 8.82 5.32 12.00
CA PHE A 128 9.12 6.48 11.18
C PHE A 128 8.18 7.65 11.51
N VAL A 129 8.66 8.85 11.23
CA VAL A 129 7.89 10.10 11.23
C VAL A 129 8.19 10.82 9.92
N ASP A 130 7.18 10.95 9.09
CA ASP A 130 7.25 11.69 7.81
C ASP A 130 6.03 12.62 7.73
N ARG A 131 6.17 13.83 8.26
CA ARG A 131 5.12 14.84 8.25
C ARG A 131 5.22 15.64 6.96
N PHE A 132 4.27 15.41 6.06
CA PHE A 132 4.22 16.13 4.81
C PHE A 132 4.06 17.65 5.04
N PRO A 133 4.89 18.50 4.41
CA PRO A 133 4.83 19.96 4.61
C PRO A 133 3.49 20.52 4.10
N LYS A 134 2.72 21.15 4.99
CA LYS A 134 1.38 21.68 4.67
C LYS A 134 1.39 22.97 3.87
N ASP A 135 2.51 23.66 3.83
CA ASP A 135 2.73 24.92 3.11
C ASP A 135 3.04 24.74 1.61
N THR A 136 3.12 23.49 1.15
CA THR A 136 3.43 23.16 -0.25
C THR A 136 2.18 23.22 -1.13
N GLU A 137 2.38 23.58 -2.40
CA GLU A 137 1.32 23.52 -3.42
C GLU A 137 0.77 22.09 -3.56
N LEU A 138 1.63 21.08 -3.51
CA LEU A 138 1.23 19.68 -3.60
C LEU A 138 0.28 19.30 -2.46
N TYR A 139 0.54 19.75 -1.23
CA TYR A 139 -0.38 19.50 -0.11
C TYR A 139 -1.75 20.12 -0.36
N ARG A 140 -1.81 21.37 -0.84
CA ARG A 140 -3.08 22.08 -1.13
C ARG A 140 -3.89 21.37 -2.20
N VAL A 141 -3.25 20.81 -3.22
CA VAL A 141 -3.93 20.08 -4.30
C VAL A 141 -4.40 18.70 -3.85
N MET A 142 -3.66 18.06 -2.95
CA MET A 142 -3.92 16.66 -2.54
C MET A 142 -4.80 16.55 -1.29
N THR A 143 -4.95 17.62 -0.49
CA THR A 143 -5.79 17.56 0.71
C THR A 143 -7.26 17.37 0.38
N THR A 144 -7.92 16.47 1.12
CA THR A 144 -9.38 16.21 1.01
C THR A 144 -10.12 16.70 2.24
N LYS A 145 -9.44 17.38 3.17
CA LYS A 145 -10.06 17.90 4.38
C LYS A 145 -10.91 19.14 4.06
N PRO A 146 -12.21 19.14 4.38
CA PRO A 146 -13.12 20.24 4.03
C PRO A 146 -12.65 21.61 4.55
N GLU A 147 -12.10 21.67 5.77
CA GLU A 147 -11.58 22.88 6.38
C GLU A 147 -10.36 23.46 5.65
N GLU A 148 -9.53 22.60 5.04
CA GLU A 148 -8.34 23.01 4.31
C GLU A 148 -8.65 23.33 2.83
N VAL A 149 -9.70 22.73 2.24
CA VAL A 149 -10.13 22.98 0.86
C VAL A 149 -10.82 24.35 0.73
N SER A 150 -11.54 24.78 1.77
CA SER A 150 -12.26 26.06 1.75
C SER A 150 -11.33 27.29 1.75
N GLU A 151 -10.10 27.16 2.27
CA GLU A 151 -9.11 28.25 2.28
C GLU A 151 -8.35 28.41 0.95
N SER A 152 -8.39 27.41 0.08
CA SER A 152 -7.69 27.43 -1.22
C SER A 152 -8.54 27.93 -2.38
N GLY A 153 -9.79 28.30 -2.13
CA GLY A 153 -10.79 28.74 -3.12
C GLY A 153 -11.06 30.26 -3.18
N MET A 154 -10.15 31.08 -2.66
CA MET A 154 -10.19 32.55 -2.83
C MET A 154 -8.98 33.08 -3.61
#